data_ec2664ccfeaad76f293fdd99bb2b4d92
#
_entry.id   ec2664ccfeaad76f293fdd99bb2b4d92
#
_cell.length_a   1.000
_cell.length_b   1.000
_cell.length_c   1.000
_cell.angle_alpha   90.00
_cell.angle_beta   90.00
_cell.angle_gamma   90.00
#
_symmetry.space_group_name_H-M   'P 1'
#
loop_
_entity.id
_entity.type
_entity.pdbx_description
1 polymer ?
#
loop_
_entity_poly.entity_id
_entity_poly.type
_entity_poly.pdbx_seq_one_letter_code
_entity_poly.pdbx_strand_id
1 'polypeptide(L)'
;MKFAGIIAEYDPFHNGHAWQLAQAKALGAEHVAVAMSCGLTQRGSLPLLPEAVRVQAALQCGADLIFALPAPCACAGAEAFARAGVRILAAAGCDALVFGAETPDAALLMEAARVLC
;
A
#
# COMPACT_ATOMS: atom_id res chain seq x y z
N MET A 1 -3.53 15.86 -6.19
CA MET A 1 -3.57 14.40 -6.05
C MET A 1 -4.91 13.91 -6.56
N LYS A 2 -4.91 13.20 -7.68
CA LYS A 2 -6.15 12.63 -8.23
C LYS A 2 -6.22 11.12 -8.01
N PHE A 3 -5.12 10.42 -8.21
CA PHE A 3 -5.04 8.97 -8.15
C PHE A 3 -3.94 8.58 -7.17
N ALA A 4 -4.33 8.28 -5.95
CA ALA A 4 -3.40 7.91 -4.89
C ALA A 4 -3.13 6.40 -4.90
N GLY A 5 -1.90 6.03 -4.55
CA GLY A 5 -1.49 4.64 -4.41
C GLY A 5 -1.11 4.31 -2.98
N ILE A 6 -1.45 3.12 -2.54
CA ILE A 6 -1.10 2.57 -1.23
C ILE A 6 -0.46 1.20 -1.43
N ILE A 7 0.59 0.90 -0.69
CA ILE A 7 1.21 -0.42 -0.65
C ILE A 7 0.86 -1.07 0.69
N ALA A 8 0.30 -2.27 0.67
CA ALA A 8 -0.17 -2.91 1.88
C ALA A 8 -0.16 -4.43 1.81
N GLU A 9 -0.18 -5.07 2.96
CA GLU A 9 -0.41 -6.52 3.07
C GLU A 9 -1.85 -6.82 3.47
N TYR A 10 -2.45 -6.00 4.32
CA TYR A 10 -3.78 -6.21 4.89
C TYR A 10 -3.89 -7.58 5.57
N ASP A 11 -3.03 -7.80 6.51
CA ASP A 11 -2.92 -9.11 7.19
C ASP A 11 -3.16 -9.01 8.70
N PRO A 12 -4.42 -8.86 9.15
CA PRO A 12 -5.63 -8.65 8.34
C PRO A 12 -5.88 -7.18 8.00
N PHE A 13 -6.87 -6.92 7.16
CA PHE A 13 -7.40 -5.57 6.97
C PHE A 13 -8.13 -5.15 8.26
N HIS A 14 -7.84 -3.95 8.77
CA HIS A 14 -8.43 -3.47 10.02
C HIS A 14 -8.80 -1.98 9.94
N ASN A 15 -9.33 -1.45 11.04
CA ASN A 15 -9.83 -0.07 11.06
C ASN A 15 -8.76 0.98 10.75
N GLY A 16 -7.50 0.73 11.08
CA GLY A 16 -6.39 1.60 10.71
C GLY A 16 -6.19 1.70 9.20
N HIS A 17 -6.36 0.58 8.51
CA HIS A 17 -6.29 0.55 7.04
C HIS A 17 -7.48 1.28 6.42
N ALA A 18 -8.69 1.09 6.96
CA ALA A 18 -9.88 1.82 6.53
C ALA A 18 -9.72 3.32 6.73
N TRP A 19 -9.15 3.72 7.86
CA TRP A 19 -8.85 5.11 8.15
C TRP A 19 -7.86 5.70 7.14
N GLN A 20 -6.82 4.95 6.78
CA GLN A 20 -5.83 5.39 5.78
C GLN A 20 -6.48 5.64 4.42
N LEU A 21 -7.37 4.75 3.99
CA LEU A 21 -8.13 4.94 2.74
C LEU A 21 -9.00 6.21 2.81
N ALA A 22 -9.68 6.41 3.93
CA ALA A 22 -10.49 7.62 4.14
C ALA A 22 -9.63 8.89 4.14
N GLN A 23 -8.43 8.84 4.73
CA GLN A 23 -7.50 9.98 4.73
C GLN A 23 -7.01 10.31 3.32
N ALA A 24 -6.71 9.32 2.49
CA ALA A 24 -6.33 9.56 1.11
C ALA A 24 -7.42 10.32 0.36
N LYS A 25 -8.68 9.92 0.54
CA LYS A 25 -9.83 10.62 -0.05
C LYS A 25 -9.98 12.03 0.52
N ALA A 26 -9.83 12.19 1.83
CA ALA A 26 -9.93 13.51 2.49
C ALA A 26 -8.83 14.48 2.02
N LEU A 27 -7.66 13.97 1.67
CA LEU A 27 -6.55 14.77 1.12
C LEU A 27 -6.76 15.14 -0.35
N GLY A 28 -7.82 14.67 -0.97
CA GLY A 28 -8.21 15.07 -2.32
C GLY A 28 -8.13 13.98 -3.39
N ALA A 29 -7.77 12.74 -3.03
CA ALA A 29 -7.74 11.67 -4.01
C ALA A 29 -9.15 11.37 -4.54
N GLU A 30 -9.31 11.41 -5.84
CA GLU A 30 -10.56 11.00 -6.49
C GLU A 30 -10.67 9.48 -6.51
N HIS A 31 -9.52 8.80 -6.70
CA HIS A 31 -9.42 7.35 -6.74
C HIS A 31 -8.22 6.88 -5.94
N VAL A 32 -8.32 5.67 -5.39
CA VAL A 32 -7.24 5.03 -4.64
C VAL A 32 -7.01 3.63 -5.18
N ALA A 33 -5.77 3.36 -5.58
CA ALA A 33 -5.31 2.02 -5.92
C ALA A 33 -4.46 1.47 -4.79
N VAL A 34 -4.54 0.18 -4.57
CA VAL A 34 -3.72 -0.53 -3.57
C VAL A 34 -2.92 -1.61 -4.26
N ALA A 35 -1.61 -1.63 -4.03
CA ALA A 35 -0.75 -2.75 -4.37
C ALA A 35 -0.67 -3.64 -3.13
N MET A 36 -1.28 -4.81 -3.19
CA MET A 36 -1.47 -5.70 -2.04
C MET A 36 -0.72 -7.00 -2.23
N SER A 37 -0.08 -7.48 -1.17
CA SER A 37 0.55 -8.80 -1.15
C SER A 37 -0.44 -9.89 -1.54
N CYS A 38 -0.02 -10.75 -2.47
CA CYS A 38 -0.80 -11.88 -2.94
C CYS A 38 -0.06 -13.15 -2.54
N GLY A 39 -0.75 -14.10 -1.92
CA GLY A 39 -0.13 -15.33 -1.45
C GLY A 39 0.55 -15.17 -0.10
N LEU A 40 1.87 -15.27 -0.06
CA LEU A 40 2.63 -15.15 1.18
C LEU A 40 2.84 -13.69 1.58
N THR A 41 2.97 -13.46 2.90
CA THR A 41 3.30 -12.14 3.43
C THR A 41 4.79 -11.83 3.24
N GLN A 42 5.20 -10.60 3.54
CA GLN A 42 6.60 -10.18 3.50
C GLN A 42 7.49 -11.04 4.39
N ARG A 43 6.94 -11.60 5.47
CA ARG A 43 7.64 -12.50 6.38
C ARG A 43 7.73 -13.94 5.86
N GLY A 44 7.14 -14.23 4.71
CA GLY A 44 7.11 -15.58 4.15
C GLY A 44 6.08 -16.49 4.77
N SER A 45 5.15 -15.96 5.57
CA SER A 45 4.08 -16.74 6.20
C SER A 45 2.77 -16.62 5.43
N LEU A 46 1.83 -17.54 5.73
CA LEU A 46 0.49 -17.45 5.19
C LEU A 46 -0.25 -16.28 5.87
N PRO A 47 -1.04 -15.51 5.12
CA PRO A 47 -1.87 -14.46 5.72
C PRO A 47 -2.99 -15.06 6.56
N LEU A 48 -3.49 -14.27 7.52
CA LEU A 48 -4.56 -14.71 8.43
C LEU A 48 -5.88 -14.96 7.69
N LEU A 49 -6.15 -14.18 6.64
CA LEU A 49 -7.38 -14.28 5.86
C LEU A 49 -7.06 -14.49 4.38
N PRO A 50 -7.94 -15.19 3.65
CA PRO A 50 -7.77 -15.38 2.20
C PRO A 50 -7.67 -14.06 1.45
N GLU A 51 -6.98 -14.07 0.33
CA GLU A 51 -6.82 -12.90 -0.55
C GLU A 51 -8.16 -12.27 -0.91
N ALA A 52 -9.15 -13.08 -1.29
CA ALA A 52 -10.46 -12.58 -1.70
C ALA A 52 -11.13 -11.77 -0.59
N VAL A 53 -11.00 -12.19 0.67
CA VAL A 53 -11.56 -11.49 1.83
C VAL A 53 -10.85 -10.15 2.04
N ARG A 54 -9.52 -10.13 1.94
CA ARG A 54 -8.73 -8.91 2.11
C ARG A 54 -9.03 -7.90 1.00
N VAL A 55 -9.11 -8.34 -0.23
CA VAL A 55 -9.49 -7.51 -1.39
C VAL A 55 -10.86 -6.90 -1.19
N GLN A 56 -11.85 -7.72 -0.82
CA GLN A 56 -13.22 -7.25 -0.65
C GLN A 56 -13.33 -6.22 0.49
N ALA A 57 -12.63 -6.45 1.60
CA ALA A 57 -12.60 -5.51 2.72
C ALA A 57 -12.05 -4.14 2.27
N ALA A 58 -10.96 -4.13 1.53
CA ALA A 58 -10.36 -2.89 1.04
C ALA A 58 -11.30 -2.15 0.07
N LEU A 59 -11.92 -2.87 -0.85
CA LEU A 59 -12.87 -2.29 -1.80
C LEU A 59 -14.09 -1.69 -1.10
N GLN A 60 -14.63 -2.40 -0.10
CA GLN A 60 -15.78 -1.90 0.68
C GLN A 60 -15.42 -0.66 1.50
N CYS A 61 -14.17 -0.50 1.88
CA CYS A 61 -13.71 0.63 2.69
C CYS A 61 -13.14 1.78 1.87
N GLY A 62 -13.27 1.75 0.54
CA GLY A 62 -12.97 2.90 -0.29
C GLY A 62 -11.83 2.76 -1.29
N ALA A 63 -11.18 1.62 -1.35
CA ALA A 63 -10.24 1.37 -2.45
C ALA A 63 -11.02 1.18 -3.75
N ASP A 64 -10.52 1.75 -4.83
CA ASP A 64 -11.16 1.65 -6.14
C ASP A 64 -10.57 0.52 -6.98
N LEU A 65 -9.30 0.19 -6.74
CA LEU A 65 -8.59 -0.79 -7.54
C LEU A 65 -7.53 -1.49 -6.68
N ILE A 66 -7.45 -2.80 -6.79
CA ILE A 66 -6.44 -3.60 -6.06
C ILE A 66 -5.56 -4.31 -7.09
N PHE A 67 -4.26 -4.08 -6.99
CA PHE A 67 -3.25 -4.82 -7.75
C PHE A 67 -2.61 -5.87 -6.85
N ALA A 68 -2.40 -7.06 -7.38
CA ALA A 68 -1.71 -8.12 -6.66
C ALA A 68 -0.20 -7.98 -6.81
N LEU A 69 0.52 -8.00 -5.68
CA LEU A 69 1.97 -8.15 -5.66
C LEU A 69 2.28 -9.65 -5.61
N PRO A 70 2.95 -10.23 -6.61
CA PRO A 70 3.25 -11.66 -6.63
C PRO A 70 4.17 -12.06 -5.48
N ALA A 71 4.10 -13.32 -5.08
CA ALA A 71 4.86 -13.85 -3.95
C ALA A 71 6.37 -13.54 -3.98
N PRO A 72 7.08 -13.65 -5.12
CA PRO A 72 8.50 -13.31 -5.15
C PRO A 72 8.81 -11.88 -4.74
N CYS A 73 7.93 -10.92 -5.08
CA CYS A 73 8.07 -9.52 -4.66
C CYS A 73 7.58 -9.33 -3.22
N ALA A 74 6.45 -9.97 -2.88
CA ALA A 74 5.83 -9.81 -1.56
C ALA A 74 6.69 -10.38 -0.43
N CYS A 75 7.45 -11.46 -0.69
CA CYS A 75 8.32 -12.11 0.28
C CYS A 75 9.75 -11.57 0.30
N ALA A 76 10.07 -10.65 -0.60
CA ALA A 76 11.39 -10.04 -0.65
C ALA A 76 11.61 -9.10 0.54
N GLY A 77 12.84 -8.61 0.71
CA GLY A 77 13.14 -7.61 1.73
C GLY A 77 12.28 -6.35 1.56
N ALA A 78 12.19 -5.54 2.62
CA ALA A 78 11.33 -4.35 2.64
C ALA A 78 11.57 -3.41 1.46
N GLU A 79 12.82 -3.22 1.06
CA GLU A 79 13.15 -2.38 -0.08
C GLU A 79 12.59 -2.93 -1.39
N ALA A 80 12.79 -4.22 -1.65
CA ALA A 80 12.30 -4.85 -2.88
C ALA A 80 10.77 -4.88 -2.93
N PHE A 81 10.13 -5.14 -1.80
CA PHE A 81 8.67 -5.08 -1.65
C PHE A 81 8.12 -3.70 -2.00
N ALA A 82 8.71 -2.66 -1.39
CA ALA A 82 8.30 -1.27 -1.64
C ALA A 82 8.54 -0.86 -3.09
N ARG A 83 9.69 -1.24 -3.65
CA ARG A 83 10.05 -0.93 -5.04
C ARG A 83 9.05 -1.55 -6.03
N ALA A 84 8.70 -2.81 -5.83
CA ALA A 84 7.71 -3.48 -6.67
C ALA A 84 6.34 -2.80 -6.58
N GLY A 85 5.90 -2.45 -5.38
CA GLY A 85 4.64 -1.74 -5.16
C GLY A 85 4.62 -0.38 -5.85
N VAL A 86 5.68 0.41 -5.69
CA VAL A 86 5.80 1.73 -6.32
C VAL A 86 5.76 1.61 -7.85
N ARG A 87 6.47 0.62 -8.41
CA ARG A 87 6.48 0.41 -9.87
C ARG A 87 5.09 0.06 -10.41
N ILE A 88 4.36 -0.80 -9.71
CA ILE A 88 3.01 -1.17 -10.12
C ILE A 88 2.09 0.05 -10.08
N LEU A 89 2.12 0.81 -8.99
CA LEU A 89 1.28 1.99 -8.82
C LEU A 89 1.62 3.09 -9.82
N ALA A 90 2.91 3.31 -10.09
CA ALA A 90 3.34 4.27 -11.10
C ALA A 90 2.88 3.85 -12.49
N ALA A 91 3.01 2.58 -12.84
CA ALA A 91 2.54 2.05 -14.13
C ALA A 91 1.02 2.18 -14.27
N ALA A 92 0.28 2.09 -13.16
CA ALA A 92 -1.17 2.28 -13.16
C ALA A 92 -1.58 3.75 -13.34
N GLY A 93 -0.64 4.69 -13.21
CA GLY A 93 -0.93 6.11 -13.36
C GLY A 93 -1.16 6.86 -12.05
N CYS A 94 -0.83 6.26 -10.91
CA CYS A 94 -0.93 6.96 -9.64
C CYS A 94 0.01 8.17 -9.62
N ASP A 95 -0.50 9.31 -9.15
CA ASP A 95 0.25 10.55 -9.08
C ASP A 95 0.72 10.88 -7.65
N ALA A 96 0.37 10.04 -6.68
CA ALA A 96 0.77 10.21 -5.29
C ALA A 96 0.87 8.86 -4.59
N LEU A 97 1.74 8.78 -3.61
CA LEU A 97 1.86 7.62 -2.73
C LEU A 97 1.44 8.05 -1.32
N VAL A 98 0.53 7.29 -0.72
CA VAL A 98 0.04 7.54 0.63
C VAL A 98 0.53 6.41 1.54
N PHE A 99 1.19 6.76 2.62
CA PHE A 99 1.69 5.79 3.58
C PHE A 99 1.66 6.38 4.99
N GLY A 100 1.64 5.51 5.98
CA GLY A 100 1.72 5.88 7.38
C GLY A 100 3.17 6.07 7.82
N ALA A 101 3.40 7.05 8.67
CA ALA A 101 4.72 7.29 9.26
C ALA A 101 4.55 7.88 10.67
N GLU A 102 5.60 7.78 11.48
CA GLU A 102 5.58 8.34 12.83
C GLU A 102 5.59 9.87 12.83
N THR A 103 6.09 10.48 11.76
CA THR A 103 6.08 11.93 11.56
C THR A 103 5.37 12.28 10.26
N PRO A 104 4.56 13.35 10.25
CA PRO A 104 3.94 13.82 9.00
C PRO A 104 4.88 14.70 8.17
N ASP A 105 6.09 14.98 8.62
CA ASP A 105 7.05 15.83 7.92
C ASP A 105 7.70 15.10 6.76
N ALA A 106 7.20 15.32 5.55
CA ALA A 106 7.70 14.69 4.34
C ALA A 106 9.16 15.08 4.04
N ALA A 107 9.55 16.31 4.33
CA ALA A 107 10.91 16.78 4.12
C ALA A 107 11.91 16.02 5.01
N LEU A 108 11.56 15.79 6.27
CA LEU A 108 12.36 15.00 7.19
C LEU A 108 12.48 13.55 6.76
N LEU A 109 11.38 12.96 6.27
CA LEU A 109 11.39 11.59 5.76
C LEU A 109 12.30 11.46 4.53
N MET A 110 12.26 12.41 3.62
CA MET A 110 13.12 12.43 2.44
C MET A 110 14.59 12.57 2.81
N GLU A 111 14.90 13.39 3.81
CA GLU A 111 16.26 13.54 4.30
C GLU A 111 16.77 12.24 4.93
N ALA A 112 15.96 11.60 5.76
CA ALA A 112 16.29 10.31 6.35
C ALA A 112 16.52 9.24 5.28
N ALA A 113 15.70 9.20 4.26
CA ALA A 113 15.85 8.27 3.14
C ALA A 113 17.17 8.49 2.39
N ARG A 114 17.57 9.75 2.19
CA ARG A 114 18.84 10.07 1.55
C ARG A 114 20.05 9.57 2.35
N VAL A 115 19.98 9.68 3.67
CA VAL A 115 21.07 9.22 4.56
C VAL A 115 21.14 7.69 4.56
N LEU A 116 19.99 6.98 4.51
CA LEU A 116 19.92 5.52 4.58
C LEU A 116 20.22 4.83 3.23
N CYS A 117 20.02 5.52 2.16
CA CYS A 117 20.27 5.05 0.81
C CYS A 117 21.44 5.80 0.20
#